data_18859d9c49b6457b202f6ae3c0b79638
#
_entry.id   18859d9c49b6457b202f6ae3c0b79638
#
_cell.length_a   1.000
_cell.length_b   1.000
_cell.length_c   1.000
_cell.angle_alpha   90.00
_cell.angle_beta   90.00
_cell.angle_gamma   90.00
#
_symmetry.space_group_name_H-M   'P 1'
#
loop_
_entity.id
_entity.type
_entity.pdbx_description
1 polymer ?
#
loop_
_entity_poly.entity_id
_entity_poly.type
_entity_poly.pdbx_seq_one_letter_code
_entity_poly.pdbx_strand_id
1 'polypeptide(L)'
;MKNYLYILLSVVSLSLLTSLTSCEREDIIVDSESIQVTEPIFSDLDGFYLLNEGNMGENKSSLDYFDALTGIYHRNIYAERNPNVIKDLGDVGNDLLIYRGILYAVINCSHKVEVMNAADAVRLAKIDIPNCRYAVGFGDYVYVSSYVGPVQIDPKAVKGAVFKVDTRTMKVVGSVEVGYQPEEMVILGNKLFVANSGGYRVPEYDNTISVIDLETFEVVDVIVLDNALNFHRLEKDSDSRLWLASRGDYYGKRSNLYVIDPKGKNIIKTFEIPVSDMCVDDNKLYAICSEFSFVDGEEAPSYVVIDMASMEIIEKNFIKDGTDNSIQRPYGIAVDPISKDIYVCDARMYVVSGNLYCFNKDGILKWKQKTGQIPSSIAFKGKIKEEI
;
A
#
# COMPACT_ATOMS: atom_id res chain seq x y z
N MET A 1 52.29 2.80 -36.10
CA MET A 1 51.95 2.15 -34.81
C MET A 1 51.73 3.11 -33.66
N LYS A 2 52.56 4.14 -33.45
CA LYS A 2 52.36 5.10 -32.32
C LYS A 2 51.01 5.87 -32.40
N ASN A 3 50.56 6.29 -33.58
CA ASN A 3 49.33 7.05 -33.75
C ASN A 3 48.04 6.24 -33.46
N TYR A 4 48.04 4.94 -33.71
CA TYR A 4 46.92 4.07 -33.40
C TYR A 4 46.78 3.81 -31.90
N LEU A 5 47.91 3.82 -31.18
CA LEU A 5 47.90 3.65 -29.71
C LEU A 5 47.29 4.87 -29.00
N TYR A 6 47.53 6.09 -29.50
CA TYR A 6 46.90 7.30 -28.93
C TYR A 6 45.41 7.39 -29.23
N ILE A 7 44.96 6.95 -30.40
CA ILE A 7 43.53 6.89 -30.74
C ILE A 7 42.82 5.84 -29.88
N LEU A 8 43.43 4.67 -29.68
CA LEU A 8 42.88 3.62 -28.81
C LEU A 8 42.79 4.08 -27.34
N LEU A 9 43.82 4.76 -26.80
CA LEU A 9 43.83 5.32 -25.48
C LEU A 9 42.80 6.45 -25.29
N SER A 10 42.58 7.30 -26.30
CA SER A 10 41.57 8.36 -26.24
C SER A 10 40.14 7.82 -26.30
N VAL A 11 39.89 6.74 -27.09
CA VAL A 11 38.57 6.08 -27.14
C VAL A 11 38.27 5.35 -25.84
N VAL A 12 39.27 4.66 -25.25
CA VAL A 12 39.10 3.99 -23.93
C VAL A 12 38.91 5.00 -22.81
N SER A 13 39.60 6.15 -22.81
CA SER A 13 39.38 7.19 -21.82
C SER A 13 38.02 7.88 -21.96
N LEU A 14 37.51 8.05 -23.19
CA LEU A 14 36.18 8.63 -23.44
C LEU A 14 35.06 7.66 -23.06
N SER A 15 35.25 6.34 -23.29
CA SER A 15 34.28 5.32 -22.83
C SER A 15 34.27 5.13 -21.32
N LEU A 16 35.39 5.35 -20.60
CA LEU A 16 35.42 5.36 -19.13
C LEU A 16 34.75 6.59 -18.53
N LEU A 17 34.75 7.73 -19.22
CA LEU A 17 34.07 8.95 -18.74
C LEU A 17 32.55 8.89 -18.89
N THR A 18 32.02 8.10 -19.85
CA THR A 18 30.57 7.93 -20.03
C THR A 18 29.96 6.90 -19.08
N SER A 19 30.76 6.06 -18.43
CA SER A 19 30.29 5.07 -17.44
C SER A 19 30.21 5.61 -16.00
N LEU A 20 30.55 6.89 -15.78
CA LEU A 20 30.47 7.52 -14.45
C LEU A 20 29.19 8.35 -14.24
N THR A 21 28.28 8.37 -15.18
CA THR A 21 27.01 9.05 -15.01
C THR A 21 25.91 8.03 -14.84
N SER A 22 25.66 7.59 -13.66
CA SER A 22 24.36 7.24 -13.09
C SER A 22 24.48 6.28 -11.89
N CYS A 23 25.02 6.79 -10.80
CA CYS A 23 24.47 6.44 -9.51
C CYS A 23 23.88 7.74 -8.97
N GLU A 24 22.59 7.94 -9.08
CA GLU A 24 21.90 8.85 -8.18
C GLU A 24 22.13 8.28 -6.77
N ARG A 25 23.15 8.78 -6.09
CA ARG A 25 23.31 8.57 -4.65
C ARG A 25 22.29 9.49 -4.00
N GLU A 26 21.20 8.93 -3.54
CA GLU A 26 20.39 9.65 -2.58
C GLU A 26 21.12 9.66 -1.23
N ASP A 27 21.03 10.80 -0.54
CA ASP A 27 21.54 10.92 0.81
C ASP A 27 20.86 9.89 1.72
N ILE A 28 21.64 9.36 2.68
CA ILE A 28 21.21 8.29 3.61
C ILE A 28 20.07 8.79 4.52
N ILE A 29 19.86 10.10 4.61
CA ILE A 29 18.85 10.75 5.45
C ILE A 29 17.74 11.28 4.53
N VAL A 30 16.48 10.92 4.81
CA VAL A 30 15.33 11.55 4.19
C VAL A 30 15.09 12.88 4.91
N ASP A 31 15.58 13.98 4.33
CA ASP A 31 15.41 15.30 4.91
C ASP A 31 13.93 15.72 4.94
N SER A 32 13.56 16.44 6.00
CA SER A 32 12.26 17.10 6.07
C SER A 32 12.27 18.32 5.16
N GLU A 33 11.28 18.43 4.29
CA GLU A 33 11.16 19.48 3.29
C GLU A 33 9.69 19.88 3.13
N SER A 34 9.42 21.18 2.92
CA SER A 34 8.07 21.70 2.69
C SER A 34 8.02 22.46 1.37
N ILE A 35 7.13 22.02 0.46
CA ILE A 35 7.05 22.52 -0.91
C ILE A 35 5.60 22.89 -1.24
N GLN A 36 5.40 24.10 -1.80
CA GLN A 36 4.09 24.49 -2.35
C GLN A 36 3.83 23.69 -3.63
N VAL A 37 2.78 22.87 -3.67
CA VAL A 37 2.44 22.03 -4.84
C VAL A 37 1.16 22.47 -5.54
N THR A 38 0.28 23.17 -4.82
CA THR A 38 -0.97 23.72 -5.37
C THR A 38 -1.40 24.95 -4.57
N GLU A 39 -2.39 25.69 -5.07
CA GLU A 39 -3.10 26.69 -4.29
C GLU A 39 -3.90 26.03 -3.16
N PRO A 40 -4.25 26.76 -2.09
CA PRO A 40 -5.09 26.25 -1.01
C PRO A 40 -6.40 25.64 -1.50
N ILE A 41 -6.75 24.47 -0.95
CA ILE A 41 -7.98 23.73 -1.28
C ILE A 41 -8.89 23.76 -0.06
N PHE A 42 -10.06 24.37 -0.19
CA PHE A 42 -11.07 24.42 0.87
C PHE A 42 -12.08 23.29 0.68
N SER A 43 -11.92 22.21 1.43
CA SER A 43 -12.81 21.04 1.41
C SER A 43 -13.13 20.57 2.83
N ASP A 44 -13.86 19.46 2.97
CA ASP A 44 -14.09 18.79 4.24
C ASP A 44 -12.92 17.89 4.66
N LEU A 45 -11.87 17.80 3.82
CA LEU A 45 -10.59 17.19 4.19
C LEU A 45 -9.56 18.28 4.49
N ASP A 46 -8.75 18.04 5.51
CA ASP A 46 -7.58 18.87 5.82
C ASP A 46 -6.37 18.50 4.96
N GLY A 47 -6.38 17.30 4.37
CA GLY A 47 -5.29 16.77 3.57
C GLY A 47 -5.18 15.24 3.69
N PHE A 48 -3.98 14.72 3.55
CA PHE A 48 -3.70 13.29 3.72
C PHE A 48 -2.27 13.03 4.19
N TYR A 49 -2.07 11.88 4.81
CA TYR A 49 -0.76 11.31 5.06
C TYR A 49 -0.41 10.29 3.98
N LEU A 50 0.86 10.27 3.56
CA LEU A 50 1.43 9.29 2.65
C LEU A 50 2.53 8.51 3.37
N LEU A 51 2.41 7.19 3.43
CA LEU A 51 3.45 6.29 3.91
C LEU A 51 4.39 5.93 2.77
N ASN A 52 5.68 6.12 3.00
CA ASN A 52 6.74 5.61 2.14
C ASN A 52 7.30 4.34 2.81
N GLU A 53 7.24 3.21 2.14
CA GLU A 53 7.64 1.93 2.71
C GLU A 53 9.12 1.92 3.13
N GLY A 54 9.98 2.48 2.29
CA GLY A 54 11.42 2.28 2.38
C GLY A 54 11.84 0.89 1.93
N ASN A 55 13.05 0.72 1.49
CA ASN A 55 13.57 -0.57 1.06
C ASN A 55 13.95 -1.43 2.26
N MET A 56 13.64 -2.73 2.21
CA MET A 56 13.86 -3.66 3.32
C MET A 56 15.34 -3.72 3.72
N GLY A 57 15.60 -3.55 5.01
CA GLY A 57 16.94 -3.54 5.61
C GLY A 57 17.61 -2.15 5.62
N GLU A 58 16.99 -1.12 5.00
CA GLU A 58 17.55 0.23 4.95
C GLU A 58 17.06 1.16 6.07
N ASN A 59 15.97 0.80 6.76
CA ASN A 59 15.33 1.60 7.80
C ASN A 59 14.95 3.02 7.31
N LYS A 60 14.39 3.11 6.11
CA LYS A 60 14.04 4.37 5.44
C LYS A 60 12.54 4.60 5.26
N SER A 61 11.70 3.87 5.99
CA SER A 61 10.27 4.19 6.01
C SER A 61 10.07 5.61 6.54
N SER A 62 9.25 6.39 5.86
CA SER A 62 8.97 7.78 6.21
C SER A 62 7.50 8.12 6.01
N LEU A 63 7.04 9.19 6.65
CA LEU A 63 5.68 9.68 6.55
C LEU A 63 5.70 11.09 5.98
N ASP A 64 4.99 11.29 4.87
CA ASP A 64 4.76 12.61 4.28
C ASP A 64 3.34 13.10 4.62
N TYR A 65 3.12 14.40 4.52
CA TYR A 65 1.80 15.00 4.74
C TYR A 65 1.50 16.07 3.67
N PHE A 66 0.37 15.96 3.02
CA PHE A 66 -0.17 17.02 2.20
C PHE A 66 -1.21 17.81 2.99
N ASP A 67 -0.95 19.10 3.19
CA ASP A 67 -1.87 20.06 3.80
C ASP A 67 -2.71 20.72 2.71
N ALA A 68 -3.97 20.35 2.59
CA ALA A 68 -4.89 20.90 1.60
C ALA A 68 -5.19 22.39 1.86
N LEU A 69 -5.24 22.81 3.14
CA LEU A 69 -5.57 24.19 3.51
C LEU A 69 -4.51 25.20 3.09
N THR A 70 -3.25 24.76 2.98
CA THR A 70 -2.14 25.60 2.53
C THR A 70 -1.65 25.24 1.13
N GLY A 71 -1.96 24.05 0.62
CA GLY A 71 -1.44 23.52 -0.62
C GLY A 71 0.02 23.07 -0.52
N ILE A 72 0.54 22.91 0.70
CA ILE A 72 1.94 22.53 0.97
C ILE A 72 2.05 21.02 1.17
N TYR A 73 3.05 20.43 0.55
CA TYR A 73 3.47 19.06 0.76
C TYR A 73 4.70 19.01 1.68
N HIS A 74 4.59 18.32 2.80
CA HIS A 74 5.64 18.13 3.80
C HIS A 74 6.21 16.73 3.66
N ARG A 75 7.48 16.62 3.25
CA ARG A 75 8.21 15.36 3.23
C ARG A 75 8.71 15.04 4.62
N ASN A 76 8.67 13.77 5.00
CA ASN A 76 9.17 13.24 6.27
C ASN A 76 8.67 14.01 7.50
N ILE A 77 7.38 14.28 7.55
CA ILE A 77 6.74 15.01 8.66
C ILE A 77 6.92 14.30 10.01
N TYR A 78 7.04 12.94 9.99
CA TYR A 78 7.24 12.18 11.22
C TYR A 78 8.54 12.56 11.92
N ALA A 79 9.67 12.62 11.22
CA ALA A 79 10.95 13.01 11.80
C ALA A 79 10.93 14.45 12.32
N GLU A 80 10.28 15.37 11.59
CA GLU A 80 10.10 16.76 12.00
C GLU A 80 9.33 16.87 13.33
N ARG A 81 8.20 16.14 13.46
CA ARG A 81 7.32 16.21 14.63
C ARG A 81 7.81 15.40 15.83
N ASN A 82 8.75 14.47 15.62
CA ASN A 82 9.23 13.54 16.63
C ASN A 82 10.76 13.54 16.75
N PRO A 83 11.42 14.68 16.95
CA PRO A 83 12.89 14.83 16.90
C PRO A 83 13.63 14.02 17.99
N ASN A 84 12.92 13.55 19.00
CA ASN A 84 13.50 12.74 20.09
C ASN A 84 13.39 11.24 19.85
N VAL A 85 12.80 10.79 18.73
CA VAL A 85 12.72 9.38 18.34
C VAL A 85 14.00 9.00 17.60
N ILE A 86 14.84 8.19 18.23
CA ILE A 86 16.20 7.88 17.77
C ILE A 86 16.24 7.12 16.43
N LYS A 87 15.20 6.39 16.11
CA LYS A 87 15.10 5.59 14.87
C LYS A 87 13.86 6.02 14.14
N ASP A 88 13.95 6.88 13.19
CA ASP A 88 12.86 7.33 12.34
C ASP A 88 11.58 6.43 12.37
N LEU A 89 10.74 6.48 11.38
CA LEU A 89 9.51 5.68 11.37
C LEU A 89 9.81 4.16 11.41
N GLY A 90 10.88 3.70 10.77
CA GLY A 90 11.34 2.32 10.83
C GLY A 90 11.65 1.69 9.47
N ASP A 91 11.54 0.37 9.39
CA ASP A 91 11.87 -0.43 8.21
C ASP A 91 10.62 -1.10 7.63
N VAL A 92 10.34 -0.85 6.37
CA VAL A 92 9.16 -1.29 5.59
C VAL A 92 7.82 -0.87 6.23
N GLY A 93 7.39 0.34 5.90
CA GLY A 93 6.02 0.80 6.17
C GLY A 93 5.03 0.10 5.24
N ASN A 94 4.10 -0.68 5.77
CA ASN A 94 3.23 -1.51 4.95
C ASN A 94 1.84 -0.92 4.75
N ASP A 95 1.28 -0.27 5.78
CA ASP A 95 -0.08 0.24 5.74
C ASP A 95 -0.26 1.46 6.64
N LEU A 96 -1.29 2.26 6.35
CA LEU A 96 -1.59 3.50 7.04
C LEU A 96 -3.11 3.63 7.26
N LEU A 97 -3.51 3.77 8.52
CA LEU A 97 -4.92 3.90 8.91
C LEU A 97 -5.12 5.14 9.77
N ILE A 98 -6.08 5.99 9.42
CA ILE A 98 -6.66 6.97 10.36
C ILE A 98 -7.97 6.40 10.91
N TYR A 99 -8.03 6.24 12.22
CA TYR A 99 -9.22 5.77 12.90
C TYR A 99 -9.46 6.51 14.22
N ARG A 100 -10.62 7.13 14.39
CA ARG A 100 -11.00 7.92 15.58
C ARG A 100 -9.98 8.99 15.98
N GLY A 101 -9.45 9.73 14.98
CA GLY A 101 -8.47 10.81 15.22
C GLY A 101 -7.05 10.33 15.53
N ILE A 102 -6.80 9.04 15.45
CA ILE A 102 -5.51 8.40 15.66
C ILE A 102 -4.98 7.90 14.31
N LEU A 103 -3.71 8.14 14.02
CA LEU A 103 -2.98 7.65 12.86
C LEU A 103 -2.15 6.44 13.27
N TYR A 104 -2.37 5.31 12.63
CA TYR A 104 -1.65 4.05 12.81
C TYR A 104 -0.81 3.78 11.58
N ALA A 105 0.52 3.73 11.73
CA ALA A 105 1.44 3.30 10.68
C ALA A 105 1.95 1.90 11.01
N VAL A 106 1.66 0.95 10.13
CA VAL A 106 2.04 -0.45 10.27
C VAL A 106 3.43 -0.64 9.67
N ILE A 107 4.44 -0.91 10.52
CA ILE A 107 5.84 -1.00 10.12
C ILE A 107 6.30 -2.44 10.22
N ASN A 108 6.29 -3.13 9.10
CA ASN A 108 6.43 -4.59 9.00
C ASN A 108 7.76 -5.11 9.57
N CYS A 109 8.88 -4.73 8.97
CA CYS A 109 10.21 -5.26 9.36
C CYS A 109 10.72 -4.66 10.67
N SER A 110 10.10 -3.60 11.18
CA SER A 110 10.33 -3.11 12.55
C SER A 110 9.41 -3.75 13.58
N HIS A 111 8.52 -4.66 13.17
CA HIS A 111 7.63 -5.43 14.05
C HIS A 111 6.78 -4.56 14.97
N LYS A 112 6.25 -3.45 14.46
CA LYS A 112 5.49 -2.49 15.26
C LYS A 112 4.39 -1.79 14.48
N VAL A 113 3.39 -1.32 15.21
CA VAL A 113 2.50 -0.26 14.75
C VAL A 113 2.89 1.02 15.48
N GLU A 114 3.27 2.04 14.74
CA GLU A 114 3.54 3.36 15.27
C GLU A 114 2.22 4.12 15.37
N VAL A 115 1.90 4.66 16.56
CA VAL A 115 0.63 5.31 16.84
C VAL A 115 0.87 6.79 17.06
N MET A 116 0.17 7.63 16.30
CA MET A 116 0.34 9.07 16.27
C MET A 116 -1.01 9.78 16.40
N ASN A 117 -1.00 11.01 16.85
CA ASN A 117 -2.16 11.89 16.73
C ASN A 117 -2.34 12.27 15.25
N ALA A 118 -3.52 12.02 14.68
CA ALA A 118 -3.81 12.32 13.29
C ALA A 118 -3.84 13.84 12.97
N ALA A 119 -3.92 14.71 13.99
CA ALA A 119 -3.91 16.16 13.76
C ALA A 119 -2.52 16.68 13.36
N ASP A 120 -1.43 16.12 13.96
CA ASP A 120 -0.09 16.70 13.87
C ASP A 120 1.05 15.68 13.70
N ALA A 121 0.74 14.40 13.57
CA ALA A 121 1.70 13.27 13.48
C ALA A 121 2.62 13.13 14.70
N VAL A 122 2.27 13.72 15.85
CA VAL A 122 3.02 13.53 17.09
C VAL A 122 2.76 12.14 17.64
N ARG A 123 3.84 11.43 17.95
CA ARG A 123 3.83 10.07 18.48
C ARG A 123 3.10 9.98 19.82
N LEU A 124 2.17 9.04 19.92
CA LEU A 124 1.44 8.71 21.14
C LEU A 124 1.94 7.40 21.77
N ALA A 125 2.16 6.37 20.95
CA ALA A 125 2.55 5.06 21.41
C ALA A 125 3.27 4.25 20.32
N LYS A 126 3.85 3.13 20.72
CA LYS A 126 4.34 2.05 19.87
C LYS A 126 3.68 0.76 20.34
N ILE A 127 3.16 -0.03 19.42
CA ILE A 127 2.56 -1.34 19.71
C ILE A 127 3.42 -2.39 19.02
N ASP A 128 4.01 -3.31 19.77
CA ASP A 128 4.84 -4.38 19.22
C ASP A 128 3.93 -5.50 18.68
N ILE A 129 3.97 -5.73 17.37
CA ILE A 129 3.27 -6.82 16.66
C ILE A 129 4.25 -7.41 15.64
N PRO A 130 4.60 -8.70 15.73
CA PRO A 130 5.58 -9.31 14.84
C PRO A 130 5.09 -9.30 13.39
N ASN A 131 5.93 -8.89 12.46
CA ASN A 131 5.64 -8.88 11.01
C ASN A 131 4.21 -8.47 10.65
N CYS A 132 3.76 -7.33 11.23
CA CYS A 132 2.44 -6.75 11.00
C CYS A 132 2.27 -6.29 9.54
N ARG A 133 1.05 -6.40 8.99
CA ARG A 133 0.80 -6.15 7.58
C ARG A 133 -0.22 -5.04 7.32
N TYR A 134 -1.47 -5.26 7.65
CA TYR A 134 -2.57 -4.31 7.39
C TYR A 134 -3.37 -4.06 8.65
N ALA A 135 -4.04 -2.91 8.70
CA ALA A 135 -4.85 -2.51 9.84
C ALA A 135 -6.25 -2.07 9.41
N VAL A 136 -7.28 -2.43 10.17
CA VAL A 136 -8.65 -1.97 9.97
C VAL A 136 -9.31 -1.65 11.31
N GLY A 137 -10.07 -0.54 11.36
CA GLY A 137 -10.75 -0.10 12.58
C GLY A 137 -12.22 -0.52 12.64
N PHE A 138 -12.68 -0.97 13.81
CA PHE A 138 -14.09 -1.23 14.07
C PHE A 138 -14.42 -1.12 15.56
N GLY A 139 -15.47 -0.39 15.90
CA GLY A 139 -15.86 -0.17 17.31
C GLY A 139 -14.71 0.48 18.10
N ASP A 140 -14.39 -0.07 19.25
CA ASP A 140 -13.30 0.42 20.11
C ASP A 140 -11.93 -0.21 19.78
N TYR A 141 -11.78 -0.87 18.63
CA TYR A 141 -10.60 -1.67 18.30
C TYR A 141 -10.04 -1.37 16.94
N VAL A 142 -8.73 -1.58 16.81
CA VAL A 142 -8.02 -1.75 15.53
C VAL A 142 -7.56 -3.20 15.44
N TYR A 143 -7.79 -3.82 14.31
CA TYR A 143 -7.37 -5.18 14.00
C TYR A 143 -6.19 -5.12 13.05
N VAL A 144 -5.13 -5.87 13.35
CA VAL A 144 -3.87 -5.84 12.61
C VAL A 144 -3.52 -7.26 12.16
N SER A 145 -3.40 -7.50 10.86
CA SER A 145 -2.91 -8.77 10.33
C SER A 145 -1.40 -8.90 10.52
N SER A 146 -0.92 -10.11 10.70
CA SER A 146 0.48 -10.41 10.97
C SER A 146 0.87 -11.78 10.46
N TYR A 147 2.02 -11.88 9.84
CA TYR A 147 2.62 -13.16 9.47
C TYR A 147 3.08 -13.97 10.68
N VAL A 148 3.27 -13.34 11.84
CA VAL A 148 3.85 -13.93 13.07
C VAL A 148 5.29 -14.40 12.85
N GLY A 149 5.51 -15.26 11.87
CA GLY A 149 6.83 -15.76 11.47
C GLY A 149 7.65 -14.77 10.65
N PRO A 150 8.91 -15.08 10.35
CA PRO A 150 9.81 -14.20 9.60
C PRO A 150 9.35 -14.03 8.12
N VAL A 151 9.70 -12.89 7.52
CA VAL A 151 9.52 -12.63 6.08
C VAL A 151 10.66 -13.33 5.33
N GLN A 152 10.49 -14.60 5.03
CA GLN A 152 11.44 -15.43 4.29
C GLN A 152 10.74 -16.58 3.58
N ILE A 153 11.31 -17.06 2.49
CA ILE A 153 10.78 -18.24 1.78
C ILE A 153 10.93 -19.47 2.69
N ASP A 154 9.80 -20.01 3.15
CA ASP A 154 9.74 -21.22 3.97
C ASP A 154 8.42 -21.95 3.72
N PRO A 155 8.42 -23.12 3.04
CA PRO A 155 7.22 -23.94 2.86
C PRO A 155 6.58 -24.42 4.16
N LYS A 156 7.33 -24.38 5.27
CA LYS A 156 6.89 -24.78 6.62
C LYS A 156 6.59 -23.60 7.53
N ALA A 157 6.45 -22.38 6.95
CA ALA A 157 6.10 -21.18 7.73
C ALA A 157 4.88 -21.45 8.62
N VAL A 158 4.89 -20.84 9.80
CA VAL A 158 3.75 -20.90 10.73
C VAL A 158 2.55 -20.12 10.15
N LYS A 159 1.36 -20.43 10.63
CA LYS A 159 0.17 -19.63 10.34
C LYS A 159 0.32 -18.24 10.94
N GLY A 160 -0.34 -17.27 10.28
CA GLY A 160 -0.44 -15.92 10.76
C GLY A 160 -1.55 -15.71 11.78
N ALA A 161 -1.70 -14.48 12.21
CA ALA A 161 -2.72 -14.10 13.17
C ALA A 161 -3.28 -12.71 12.87
N VAL A 162 -4.46 -12.43 13.44
CA VAL A 162 -4.98 -11.07 13.58
C VAL A 162 -4.88 -10.66 15.03
N PHE A 163 -4.28 -9.51 15.28
CA PHE A 163 -4.14 -8.91 16.60
C PHE A 163 -5.24 -7.86 16.82
N LYS A 164 -5.88 -7.90 17.99
CA LYS A 164 -6.90 -6.94 18.42
C LYS A 164 -6.27 -5.91 19.36
N VAL A 165 -6.32 -4.65 18.97
CA VAL A 165 -5.74 -3.52 19.71
C VAL A 165 -6.87 -2.63 20.23
N ASP A 166 -6.88 -2.35 21.52
CA ASP A 166 -7.82 -1.38 22.14
C ASP A 166 -7.35 0.05 21.84
N THR A 167 -8.22 0.86 21.24
CA THR A 167 -7.88 2.23 20.77
C THR A 167 -7.61 3.22 21.89
N ARG A 168 -8.14 3.00 23.12
CA ARG A 168 -7.96 3.89 24.26
C ARG A 168 -6.67 3.61 25.00
N THR A 169 -6.34 2.33 25.17
CA THR A 169 -5.13 1.90 25.89
C THR A 169 -3.92 1.74 24.98
N MET A 170 -4.13 1.67 23.65
CA MET A 170 -3.10 1.42 22.62
C MET A 170 -2.30 0.14 22.92
N LYS A 171 -3.00 -0.90 23.36
CA LYS A 171 -2.41 -2.21 23.72
C LYS A 171 -3.12 -3.34 22.99
N VAL A 172 -2.36 -4.39 22.68
CA VAL A 172 -2.91 -5.67 22.24
C VAL A 172 -3.73 -6.27 23.38
N VAL A 173 -4.99 -6.60 23.11
CA VAL A 173 -5.93 -7.23 24.07
C VAL A 173 -6.34 -8.64 23.65
N GLY A 174 -5.90 -9.11 22.47
CA GLY A 174 -6.14 -10.47 22.01
C GLY A 174 -5.48 -10.72 20.65
N SER A 175 -5.39 -11.99 20.29
CA SER A 175 -5.01 -12.43 18.95
C SER A 175 -5.72 -13.73 18.58
N VAL A 176 -5.96 -13.94 17.29
CA VAL A 176 -6.56 -15.17 16.75
C VAL A 176 -5.77 -15.67 15.56
N GLU A 177 -5.45 -16.97 15.55
CA GLU A 177 -4.77 -17.61 14.42
C GLU A 177 -5.70 -17.66 13.20
N VAL A 178 -5.13 -17.36 11.99
CA VAL A 178 -5.82 -17.40 10.70
C VAL A 178 -5.08 -18.28 9.71
N GLY A 179 -5.18 -18.05 8.40
CA GLY A 179 -4.37 -18.74 7.39
C GLY A 179 -2.92 -18.30 7.36
N TYR A 180 -2.22 -18.71 6.32
CA TYR A 180 -0.80 -18.40 6.18
C TYR A 180 -0.59 -17.01 5.58
N GLN A 181 0.28 -16.24 6.22
CA GLN A 181 0.71 -14.91 5.75
C GLN A 181 -0.49 -14.03 5.37
N PRO A 182 -1.35 -13.69 6.37
CA PRO A 182 -2.52 -12.85 6.15
C PRO A 182 -2.12 -11.44 5.70
N GLU A 183 -2.81 -10.97 4.70
CA GLU A 183 -2.66 -9.65 4.09
C GLU A 183 -3.83 -8.73 4.45
N GLU A 184 -4.45 -8.10 3.46
CA GLU A 184 -5.51 -7.13 3.66
C GLU A 184 -6.79 -7.73 4.23
N MET A 185 -7.55 -6.88 4.91
CA MET A 185 -8.74 -7.28 5.66
C MET A 185 -9.88 -6.30 5.41
N VAL A 186 -11.11 -6.82 5.39
CA VAL A 186 -12.32 -6.01 5.24
C VAL A 186 -13.41 -6.46 6.20
N ILE A 187 -14.24 -5.50 6.66
CA ILE A 187 -15.33 -5.77 7.58
C ILE A 187 -16.67 -5.68 6.87
N LEU A 188 -17.47 -6.76 6.96
CA LEU A 188 -18.86 -6.81 6.54
C LEU A 188 -19.76 -7.14 7.74
N GLY A 189 -20.58 -6.19 8.14
CA GLY A 189 -21.39 -6.31 9.38
C GLY A 189 -20.49 -6.51 10.60
N ASN A 190 -20.68 -7.62 11.32
CA ASN A 190 -19.87 -7.98 12.49
C ASN A 190 -18.80 -9.04 12.19
N LYS A 191 -18.39 -9.19 10.94
CA LYS A 191 -17.40 -10.17 10.52
C LYS A 191 -16.22 -9.50 9.83
N LEU A 192 -15.01 -9.94 10.20
CA LEU A 192 -13.75 -9.56 9.58
C LEU A 192 -13.31 -10.68 8.63
N PHE A 193 -13.12 -10.32 7.38
CA PHE A 193 -12.61 -11.20 6.33
C PHE A 193 -11.13 -10.90 6.12
N VAL A 194 -10.30 -11.94 6.12
CA VAL A 194 -8.84 -11.84 6.08
C VAL A 194 -8.32 -12.62 4.87
N ALA A 195 -7.70 -11.95 3.93
CA ALA A 195 -7.06 -12.58 2.78
C ALA A 195 -5.75 -13.26 3.20
N ASN A 196 -5.61 -14.57 2.94
CA ASN A 196 -4.39 -15.30 3.26
C ASN A 196 -3.59 -15.56 1.98
N SER A 197 -2.33 -15.13 1.95
CA SER A 197 -1.50 -15.24 0.75
C SER A 197 -0.67 -16.52 0.72
N GLY A 198 -0.07 -16.89 1.85
CA GLY A 198 1.00 -17.88 1.85
C GLY A 198 2.16 -17.50 0.93
N GLY A 199 2.34 -16.19 0.63
CA GLY A 199 3.18 -15.70 -0.45
C GLY A 199 4.66 -16.09 -0.34
N TYR A 200 5.15 -16.34 0.86
CA TYR A 200 6.51 -16.85 1.12
C TYR A 200 6.58 -18.37 1.33
N ARG A 201 5.46 -19.09 1.21
CA ARG A 201 5.41 -20.55 1.33
C ARG A 201 5.58 -21.27 -0.01
N VAL A 202 6.38 -20.77 -0.89
CA VAL A 202 6.58 -21.32 -2.25
C VAL A 202 6.98 -22.81 -2.19
N PRO A 203 6.28 -23.70 -2.97
CA PRO A 203 5.14 -23.45 -3.84
C PRO A 203 3.76 -23.59 -3.16
N GLU A 204 3.69 -23.73 -1.83
CA GLU A 204 2.50 -24.06 -1.03
C GLU A 204 1.74 -22.77 -0.66
N TYR A 205 1.37 -21.95 -1.67
CA TYR A 205 0.58 -20.73 -1.46
C TYR A 205 -0.76 -21.00 -0.78
N ASP A 206 -1.27 -20.03 0.00
CA ASP A 206 -2.60 -20.12 0.60
C ASP A 206 -3.68 -19.70 -0.43
N ASN A 207 -4.87 -20.27 -0.29
CA ASN A 207 -6.03 -20.02 -1.14
C ASN A 207 -7.31 -19.76 -0.32
N THR A 208 -7.14 -19.26 0.90
CA THR A 208 -8.24 -19.12 1.86
C THR A 208 -8.50 -17.67 2.25
N ILE A 209 -9.75 -17.39 2.63
CA ILE A 209 -10.16 -16.19 3.35
C ILE A 209 -10.67 -16.65 4.71
N SER A 210 -10.01 -16.23 5.79
CA SER A 210 -10.48 -16.50 7.16
C SER A 210 -11.59 -15.51 7.54
N VAL A 211 -12.63 -16.00 8.22
CA VAL A 211 -13.77 -15.18 8.69
C VAL A 211 -13.79 -15.17 10.20
N ILE A 212 -13.57 -14.01 10.79
CA ILE A 212 -13.55 -13.80 12.23
C ILE A 212 -14.86 -13.10 12.64
N ASP A 213 -15.55 -13.63 13.65
CA ASP A 213 -16.62 -12.91 14.31
C ASP A 213 -16.03 -11.88 15.29
N LEU A 214 -16.42 -10.61 15.16
CA LEU A 214 -15.81 -9.52 15.93
C LEU A 214 -16.33 -9.41 17.37
N GLU A 215 -17.46 -10.05 17.69
CA GLU A 215 -17.98 -10.10 19.06
C GLU A 215 -17.22 -11.13 19.90
N THR A 216 -17.09 -12.35 19.39
CA THR A 216 -16.38 -13.45 20.08
C THR A 216 -14.87 -13.39 19.87
N PHE A 217 -14.43 -12.75 18.79
CA PHE A 217 -13.06 -12.69 18.30
C PHE A 217 -12.47 -14.09 18.03
N GLU A 218 -13.26 -14.92 17.38
CA GLU A 218 -12.90 -16.29 16.97
C GLU A 218 -13.07 -16.45 15.45
N VAL A 219 -12.28 -17.33 14.84
CA VAL A 219 -12.49 -17.75 13.45
C VAL A 219 -13.74 -18.65 13.41
N VAL A 220 -14.78 -18.16 12.78
CA VAL A 220 -16.07 -18.89 12.67
C VAL A 220 -16.25 -19.57 11.33
N ASP A 221 -15.43 -19.22 10.33
CA ASP A 221 -15.53 -19.79 8.99
C ASP A 221 -14.23 -19.61 8.21
N VAL A 222 -14.08 -20.41 7.12
CA VAL A 222 -13.00 -20.29 6.14
C VAL A 222 -13.58 -20.48 4.75
N ILE A 223 -13.36 -19.53 3.87
CA ILE A 223 -13.72 -19.63 2.45
C ILE A 223 -12.50 -20.15 1.70
N VAL A 224 -12.63 -21.27 1.01
CA VAL A 224 -11.58 -21.88 0.19
C VAL A 224 -11.90 -21.62 -1.29
N LEU A 225 -10.94 -21.14 -2.06
CA LEU A 225 -11.10 -20.85 -3.49
C LEU A 225 -10.13 -21.72 -4.30
N ASP A 226 -10.59 -22.85 -4.81
CA ASP A 226 -9.76 -23.89 -5.45
C ASP A 226 -8.97 -23.42 -6.67
N ASN A 227 -9.47 -22.41 -7.39
CA ASN A 227 -8.87 -21.91 -8.63
C ASN A 227 -8.11 -20.59 -8.47
N ALA A 228 -7.93 -20.12 -7.24
CA ALA A 228 -7.24 -18.88 -6.90
C ALA A 228 -6.23 -19.13 -5.78
N LEU A 229 -5.17 -18.34 -5.70
CA LEU A 229 -4.14 -18.47 -4.66
C LEU A 229 -3.34 -17.18 -4.49
N ASN A 230 -2.60 -17.08 -3.38
CA ASN A 230 -1.70 -15.96 -3.08
C ASN A 230 -2.47 -14.63 -3.03
N PHE A 231 -3.46 -14.54 -2.13
CA PHE A 231 -4.36 -13.41 -1.99
C PHE A 231 -3.65 -12.19 -1.39
N HIS A 232 -3.98 -11.01 -1.90
CA HIS A 232 -3.26 -9.80 -1.52
C HIS A 232 -4.19 -8.66 -1.11
N ARG A 233 -4.87 -8.02 -2.07
CA ARG A 233 -5.79 -6.92 -1.80
C ARG A 233 -7.22 -7.43 -1.65
N LEU A 234 -7.95 -6.83 -0.72
CA LEU A 234 -9.31 -7.22 -0.41
C LEU A 234 -10.18 -5.99 -0.15
N GLU A 235 -11.18 -5.78 -0.98
CA GLU A 235 -12.15 -4.71 -0.87
C GLU A 235 -13.58 -5.27 -0.82
N LYS A 236 -14.55 -4.41 -0.52
CA LYS A 236 -15.97 -4.74 -0.52
C LYS A 236 -16.76 -3.73 -1.32
N ASP A 237 -17.90 -4.16 -1.85
CA ASP A 237 -18.89 -3.27 -2.46
C ASP A 237 -20.13 -3.04 -1.58
N SER A 238 -21.04 -2.20 -2.09
CA SER A 238 -22.32 -1.90 -1.44
C SER A 238 -23.25 -3.10 -1.32
N ASP A 239 -23.09 -4.11 -2.17
CA ASP A 239 -23.87 -5.35 -2.16
C ASP A 239 -23.29 -6.43 -1.24
N SER A 240 -22.26 -6.07 -0.46
CA SER A 240 -21.56 -6.97 0.46
C SER A 240 -20.81 -8.12 -0.23
N ARG A 241 -20.41 -7.94 -1.51
CA ARG A 241 -19.50 -8.84 -2.19
C ARG A 241 -18.06 -8.47 -1.84
N LEU A 242 -17.17 -9.45 -1.89
CA LEU A 242 -15.75 -9.27 -1.71
C LEU A 242 -15.05 -9.15 -3.08
N TRP A 243 -14.13 -8.20 -3.19
CA TRP A 243 -13.29 -8.00 -4.36
C TRP A 243 -11.86 -8.32 -3.97
N LEU A 244 -11.33 -9.42 -4.51
CA LEU A 244 -10.08 -10.02 -4.07
C LEU A 244 -9.08 -10.06 -5.22
N ALA A 245 -7.92 -9.40 -5.05
CA ALA A 245 -6.79 -9.55 -5.96
C ALA A 245 -5.88 -10.70 -5.50
N SER A 246 -5.41 -11.49 -6.47
CA SER A 246 -4.39 -12.52 -6.25
C SER A 246 -3.10 -12.15 -6.99
N ARG A 247 -1.97 -12.69 -6.53
CA ARG A 247 -0.66 -12.56 -7.21
C ARG A 247 -0.32 -13.76 -8.10
N GLY A 248 -1.18 -14.80 -8.13
CA GLY A 248 -0.84 -16.03 -8.82
C GLY A 248 0.38 -16.74 -8.21
N ASP A 249 1.07 -17.55 -9.00
CA ASP A 249 2.26 -18.28 -8.57
C ASP A 249 3.56 -17.74 -9.18
N TYR A 250 3.48 -16.61 -9.90
CA TYR A 250 4.56 -15.98 -10.67
C TYR A 250 5.12 -16.80 -11.84
N TYR A 251 4.51 -17.93 -12.17
CA TYR A 251 4.94 -18.83 -13.26
C TYR A 251 3.79 -19.13 -14.24
N GLY A 252 2.87 -20.01 -13.87
CA GLY A 252 1.82 -20.50 -14.79
C GLY A 252 0.42 -20.06 -14.43
N LYS A 253 0.15 -19.78 -13.14
CA LYS A 253 -1.12 -19.23 -12.67
C LYS A 253 -0.99 -17.71 -12.56
N ARG A 254 -1.69 -17.00 -13.42
CA ARG A 254 -1.66 -15.54 -13.46
C ARG A 254 -2.41 -14.90 -12.30
N SER A 255 -2.04 -13.65 -12.02
CA SER A 255 -2.79 -12.75 -11.13
C SER A 255 -4.15 -12.45 -11.72
N ASN A 256 -5.17 -12.42 -10.88
CA ASN A 256 -6.55 -12.10 -11.28
C ASN A 256 -7.24 -11.28 -10.19
N LEU A 257 -8.30 -10.59 -10.58
CA LEU A 257 -9.26 -9.99 -9.64
C LEU A 257 -10.54 -10.82 -9.62
N TYR A 258 -10.96 -11.26 -8.44
CA TYR A 258 -12.14 -12.07 -8.21
C TYR A 258 -13.23 -11.29 -7.49
N VAL A 259 -14.47 -11.47 -7.90
CA VAL A 259 -15.65 -11.06 -7.13
C VAL A 259 -16.25 -12.29 -6.48
N ILE A 260 -16.45 -12.23 -5.17
CA ILE A 260 -16.83 -13.38 -4.35
C ILE A 260 -18.13 -13.09 -3.64
N ASP A 261 -19.07 -14.04 -3.68
CA ASP A 261 -20.19 -14.09 -2.74
C ASP A 261 -19.72 -14.74 -1.43
N PRO A 262 -19.55 -13.96 -0.34
CA PRO A 262 -19.08 -14.54 0.92
C PRO A 262 -20.09 -15.48 1.58
N LYS A 263 -21.38 -15.42 1.23
CA LYS A 263 -22.42 -16.32 1.75
C LYS A 263 -22.43 -17.64 1.00
N GLY A 264 -22.37 -17.58 -0.34
CA GLY A 264 -22.26 -18.75 -1.20
C GLY A 264 -20.86 -19.37 -1.21
N LYS A 265 -19.85 -18.66 -0.72
CA LYS A 265 -18.43 -19.05 -0.69
C LYS A 265 -17.88 -19.40 -2.07
N ASN A 266 -18.27 -18.67 -3.07
CA ASN A 266 -17.88 -18.93 -4.44
C ASN A 266 -17.53 -17.66 -5.21
N ILE A 267 -16.68 -17.82 -6.22
CA ILE A 267 -16.37 -16.78 -7.19
C ILE A 267 -17.57 -16.61 -8.12
N ILE A 268 -18.08 -15.38 -8.23
CA ILE A 268 -19.20 -15.02 -9.12
C ILE A 268 -18.72 -14.32 -10.40
N LYS A 269 -17.53 -13.71 -10.36
CA LYS A 269 -16.89 -13.05 -11.50
C LYS A 269 -15.38 -13.15 -11.38
N THR A 270 -14.69 -13.35 -12.49
CA THR A 270 -13.24 -13.25 -12.61
C THR A 270 -12.91 -12.19 -13.67
N PHE A 271 -12.03 -11.26 -13.31
CA PHE A 271 -11.38 -10.39 -14.26
C PHE A 271 -9.95 -10.89 -14.44
N GLU A 272 -9.57 -11.18 -15.67
CA GLU A 272 -8.21 -11.60 -16.04
C GLU A 272 -7.30 -10.38 -16.15
N ILE A 273 -7.14 -9.65 -15.03
CA ILE A 273 -6.29 -8.47 -14.88
C ILE A 273 -5.43 -8.59 -13.63
N PRO A 274 -4.13 -8.26 -13.71
CA PRO A 274 -3.19 -8.44 -12.62
C PRO A 274 -3.18 -7.24 -11.66
N VAL A 275 -4.22 -7.11 -10.84
CA VAL A 275 -4.34 -6.01 -9.90
C VAL A 275 -3.24 -6.09 -8.84
N SER A 276 -2.36 -5.09 -8.82
CA SER A 276 -1.29 -4.93 -7.83
C SER A 276 -1.70 -4.03 -6.67
N ASP A 277 -2.51 -3.01 -6.93
CA ASP A 277 -3.13 -2.17 -5.91
C ASP A 277 -4.49 -1.65 -6.36
N MET A 278 -5.40 -1.40 -5.41
CA MET A 278 -6.75 -0.93 -5.68
C MET A 278 -7.34 -0.14 -4.52
N CYS A 279 -8.28 0.74 -4.84
CA CYS A 279 -9.10 1.44 -3.86
C CYS A 279 -10.54 1.60 -4.38
N VAL A 280 -11.47 1.82 -3.48
CA VAL A 280 -12.91 1.98 -3.80
C VAL A 280 -13.37 3.39 -3.46
N ASP A 281 -14.04 4.04 -4.41
CA ASP A 281 -14.76 5.29 -4.20
C ASP A 281 -16.12 5.26 -4.95
N ASP A 282 -17.19 5.63 -4.27
CA ASP A 282 -18.55 5.67 -4.83
C ASP A 282 -18.94 4.40 -5.63
N ASN A 283 -18.64 3.22 -5.07
CA ASN A 283 -18.88 1.92 -5.70
C ASN A 283 -18.18 1.71 -7.06
N LYS A 284 -17.08 2.45 -7.29
CA LYS A 284 -16.13 2.23 -8.36
C LYS A 284 -14.83 1.73 -7.77
N LEU A 285 -14.27 0.71 -8.39
CA LEU A 285 -12.94 0.19 -8.05
C LEU A 285 -11.92 0.78 -9.02
N TYR A 286 -10.97 1.51 -8.49
CA TYR A 286 -9.82 2.04 -9.21
C TYR A 286 -8.65 1.10 -8.96
N ALA A 287 -7.98 0.65 -10.00
CA ALA A 287 -6.90 -0.32 -9.88
C ALA A 287 -5.69 0.02 -10.74
N ILE A 288 -4.52 -0.22 -10.15
CA ILE A 288 -3.26 -0.37 -10.87
C ILE A 288 -3.12 -1.85 -11.19
N CYS A 289 -2.92 -2.16 -12.46
CA CYS A 289 -2.66 -3.52 -12.93
C CYS A 289 -1.21 -3.61 -13.38
N SER A 290 -0.42 -4.42 -12.67
CA SER A 290 0.98 -4.67 -12.97
C SER A 290 1.35 -6.07 -12.51
N GLU A 291 1.96 -6.85 -13.38
CA GLU A 291 2.38 -8.22 -13.07
C GLU A 291 3.85 -8.42 -13.42
N PHE A 292 4.50 -9.21 -12.61
CA PHE A 292 5.79 -9.82 -12.92
C PHE A 292 5.63 -11.33 -13.00
N SER A 293 6.12 -11.93 -14.08
CA SER A 293 6.18 -13.38 -14.26
C SER A 293 7.62 -13.81 -14.53
N PHE A 294 8.07 -14.90 -13.90
CA PHE A 294 9.37 -15.50 -14.21
C PHE A 294 9.42 -16.13 -15.61
N VAL A 295 8.27 -16.29 -16.27
CA VAL A 295 8.16 -16.84 -17.64
C VAL A 295 8.13 -15.72 -18.66
N ASP A 296 7.27 -14.71 -18.47
CA ASP A 296 6.96 -13.69 -19.46
C ASP A 296 7.65 -12.34 -19.19
N GLY A 297 8.19 -12.14 -17.96
CA GLY A 297 8.77 -10.87 -17.53
C GLY A 297 7.72 -9.87 -17.00
N GLU A 298 8.00 -8.58 -17.16
CA GLU A 298 7.09 -7.50 -16.76
C GLU A 298 6.22 -7.07 -17.94
N GLU A 299 4.91 -6.93 -17.70
CA GLU A 299 3.99 -6.31 -18.63
C GLU A 299 3.88 -4.80 -18.35
N ALA A 300 3.56 -4.01 -19.38
CA ALA A 300 3.29 -2.58 -19.21
C ALA A 300 2.09 -2.38 -18.26
N PRO A 301 2.20 -1.50 -17.26
CA PRO A 301 1.11 -1.29 -16.32
C PRO A 301 -0.13 -0.68 -17.00
N SER A 302 -1.31 -0.97 -16.45
CA SER A 302 -2.55 -0.34 -16.86
C SER A 302 -3.33 0.19 -15.64
N TYR A 303 -4.23 1.14 -15.89
CA TYR A 303 -4.93 1.90 -14.86
C TYR A 303 -6.43 1.84 -15.11
N VAL A 304 -7.11 0.87 -14.52
CA VAL A 304 -8.49 0.57 -14.84
C VAL A 304 -9.47 1.14 -13.82
N VAL A 305 -10.71 1.41 -14.28
CA VAL A 305 -11.85 1.67 -13.39
C VAL A 305 -12.94 0.65 -13.70
N ILE A 306 -13.44 0.02 -12.64
CA ILE A 306 -14.51 -0.97 -12.71
C ILE A 306 -15.74 -0.41 -11.98
N ASP A 307 -16.90 -0.47 -12.62
CA ASP A 307 -18.17 -0.26 -11.94
C ASP A 307 -18.51 -1.53 -11.17
N MET A 308 -18.56 -1.43 -9.85
CA MET A 308 -18.73 -2.60 -8.99
C MET A 308 -20.17 -3.14 -9.00
N ALA A 309 -21.17 -2.31 -9.33
CA ALA A 309 -22.55 -2.75 -9.41
C ALA A 309 -22.80 -3.62 -10.65
N SER A 310 -22.38 -3.17 -11.83
CA SER A 310 -22.47 -3.94 -13.08
C SER A 310 -21.39 -4.99 -13.22
N MET A 311 -20.31 -4.91 -12.44
CA MET A 311 -19.10 -5.74 -12.58
C MET A 311 -18.51 -5.64 -13.99
N GLU A 312 -18.35 -4.43 -14.51
CA GLU A 312 -17.77 -4.17 -15.82
C GLU A 312 -16.65 -3.14 -15.77
N ILE A 313 -15.60 -3.34 -16.58
CA ILE A 313 -14.54 -2.34 -16.75
C ILE A 313 -15.14 -1.18 -17.57
N ILE A 314 -15.25 0.00 -16.92
CA ILE A 314 -15.78 1.21 -17.55
C ILE A 314 -14.67 2.11 -18.11
N GLU A 315 -13.44 1.99 -17.57
CA GLU A 315 -12.25 2.68 -18.09
C GLU A 315 -11.07 1.71 -18.14
N LYS A 316 -10.39 1.64 -19.29
CA LYS A 316 -9.19 0.79 -19.47
C LYS A 316 -7.90 1.54 -19.12
N ASN A 317 -7.94 2.85 -19.11
CA ASN A 317 -6.90 3.74 -18.62
C ASN A 317 -7.55 5.04 -18.17
N PHE A 318 -7.53 5.33 -16.87
CA PHE A 318 -8.09 6.57 -16.34
C PHE A 318 -7.12 7.76 -16.49
N ILE A 319 -5.83 7.56 -16.79
CA ILE A 319 -4.89 8.65 -17.09
C ILE A 319 -5.04 9.03 -18.56
N LYS A 320 -5.47 10.28 -18.82
CA LYS A 320 -5.90 10.71 -20.17
C LYS A 320 -4.93 11.65 -20.90
N ASP A 321 -3.90 12.15 -20.23
CA ASP A 321 -2.97 13.15 -20.75
C ASP A 321 -1.59 12.59 -21.13
N GLY A 322 -1.42 11.26 -21.08
CA GLY A 322 -0.17 10.59 -21.43
C GLY A 322 0.88 10.57 -20.31
N THR A 323 0.52 11.06 -19.09
CA THR A 323 1.42 11.03 -17.92
C THR A 323 1.76 9.61 -17.49
N ASP A 324 0.90 8.63 -17.76
CA ASP A 324 1.15 7.20 -17.53
C ASP A 324 2.49 6.72 -18.10
N ASN A 325 2.93 7.25 -19.24
CA ASN A 325 4.24 6.95 -19.84
C ASN A 325 5.45 7.46 -19.02
N SER A 326 5.20 8.34 -18.04
CA SER A 326 6.22 8.90 -17.14
C SER A 326 6.29 8.19 -15.79
N ILE A 327 5.31 7.35 -15.47
CA ILE A 327 5.25 6.54 -14.24
C ILE A 327 6.05 5.27 -14.49
N GLN A 328 7.15 5.10 -13.76
CA GLN A 328 8.07 3.99 -13.98
C GLN A 328 7.59 2.70 -13.31
N ARG A 329 7.11 2.81 -12.07
CA ARG A 329 6.68 1.68 -11.25
C ARG A 329 5.47 2.10 -10.42
N PRO A 330 4.26 2.06 -10.99
CA PRO A 330 3.06 2.39 -10.21
C PRO A 330 2.92 1.40 -9.06
N TYR A 331 2.61 1.92 -7.86
CA TYR A 331 2.70 1.12 -6.64
C TYR A 331 1.47 1.27 -5.74
N GLY A 332 1.11 2.48 -5.32
CA GLY A 332 -0.08 2.76 -4.52
C GLY A 332 -1.08 3.62 -5.26
N ILE A 333 -2.37 3.45 -4.97
CA ILE A 333 -3.47 4.26 -5.51
C ILE A 333 -4.45 4.67 -4.41
N ALA A 334 -4.93 5.91 -4.47
CA ALA A 334 -6.02 6.37 -3.64
C ALA A 334 -6.87 7.40 -4.38
N VAL A 335 -8.14 7.50 -4.01
CA VAL A 335 -9.07 8.52 -4.54
C VAL A 335 -9.57 9.36 -3.37
N ASP A 336 -9.45 10.68 -3.50
CA ASP A 336 -10.02 11.62 -2.54
C ASP A 336 -11.55 11.51 -2.56
N PRO A 337 -12.19 11.14 -1.44
CA PRO A 337 -13.63 10.88 -1.41
C PRO A 337 -14.48 12.15 -1.64
N ILE A 338 -13.89 13.35 -1.55
CA ILE A 338 -14.57 14.64 -1.71
C ILE A 338 -14.29 15.23 -3.09
N SER A 339 -13.02 15.51 -3.42
CA SER A 339 -12.64 16.13 -4.69
C SER A 339 -12.66 15.17 -5.87
N LYS A 340 -12.60 13.87 -5.59
CA LYS A 340 -12.43 12.78 -6.58
C LYS A 340 -11.09 12.87 -7.33
N ASP A 341 -10.11 13.56 -6.77
CA ASP A 341 -8.75 13.54 -7.27
C ASP A 341 -8.14 12.14 -7.06
N ILE A 342 -7.41 11.69 -8.08
CA ILE A 342 -6.81 10.35 -8.08
C ILE A 342 -5.32 10.50 -7.80
N TYR A 343 -4.81 9.80 -6.80
CA TYR A 343 -3.41 9.79 -6.43
C TYR A 343 -2.76 8.48 -6.86
N VAL A 344 -1.66 8.57 -7.59
CA VAL A 344 -0.86 7.40 -8.02
C VAL A 344 0.56 7.56 -7.51
N CYS A 345 1.01 6.59 -6.76
CA CYS A 345 2.37 6.49 -6.26
C CYS A 345 3.27 5.80 -7.30
N ASP A 346 4.49 6.33 -7.50
CA ASP A 346 5.50 5.75 -8.37
C ASP A 346 6.74 5.38 -7.54
N ALA A 347 6.96 4.10 -7.32
CA ALA A 347 8.12 3.59 -6.59
C ALA A 347 9.42 3.67 -7.40
N ARG A 348 9.36 4.08 -8.67
CA ARG A 348 10.52 4.20 -9.58
C ARG A 348 11.40 2.94 -9.56
N MET A 349 12.61 3.04 -9.06
CA MET A 349 13.58 1.94 -8.99
C MET A 349 13.63 1.26 -7.61
N TYR A 350 12.69 1.54 -6.70
CA TYR A 350 12.62 1.08 -5.31
C TYR A 350 13.73 1.58 -4.37
N VAL A 351 14.90 1.91 -4.88
CA VAL A 351 16.10 2.33 -4.10
C VAL A 351 16.35 3.84 -4.12
N VAL A 352 15.49 4.59 -4.77
CA VAL A 352 15.52 6.06 -4.84
C VAL A 352 14.19 6.63 -4.39
N SER A 353 14.15 7.91 -4.07
CA SER A 353 12.90 8.62 -3.78
C SER A 353 11.88 8.41 -4.89
N GLY A 354 10.64 8.13 -4.50
CA GLY A 354 9.51 7.96 -5.39
C GLY A 354 8.91 9.29 -5.83
N ASN A 355 7.75 9.18 -6.46
CA ASN A 355 6.91 10.32 -6.80
C ASN A 355 5.46 10.04 -6.44
N LEU A 356 4.71 11.10 -6.15
CA LEU A 356 3.26 11.10 -6.05
C LEU A 356 2.71 11.95 -7.19
N TYR A 357 1.79 11.40 -7.95
CA TYR A 357 1.05 12.08 -9.01
C TYR A 357 -0.38 12.31 -8.53
N CYS A 358 -0.89 13.53 -8.70
CA CYS A 358 -2.28 13.89 -8.44
C CYS A 358 -2.97 14.21 -9.76
N PHE A 359 -3.98 13.44 -10.12
CA PHE A 359 -4.84 13.66 -11.28
C PHE A 359 -6.19 14.18 -10.81
N ASN A 360 -6.85 15.00 -11.63
CA ASN A 360 -8.24 15.29 -11.40
C ASN A 360 -9.14 14.09 -11.75
N LYS A 361 -10.43 14.18 -11.44
CA LYS A 361 -11.41 13.12 -11.74
C LYS A 361 -11.52 12.74 -13.23
N ASP A 362 -11.04 13.60 -14.12
CA ASP A 362 -11.05 13.38 -15.58
C ASP A 362 -9.72 12.78 -16.07
N GLY A 363 -8.80 12.44 -15.18
CA GLY A 363 -7.52 11.79 -15.47
C GLY A 363 -6.44 12.72 -16.00
N ILE A 364 -6.54 14.02 -15.73
CA ILE A 364 -5.56 15.03 -16.13
C ILE A 364 -4.68 15.39 -14.94
N LEU A 365 -3.37 15.39 -15.12
CA LEU A 365 -2.39 15.70 -14.09
C LEU A 365 -2.59 17.12 -13.54
N LYS A 366 -2.74 17.26 -12.25
CA LYS A 366 -2.77 18.54 -11.53
C LYS A 366 -1.38 18.94 -11.05
N TRP A 367 -0.70 18.01 -10.39
CA TRP A 367 0.65 18.20 -9.87
C TRP A 367 1.35 16.87 -9.65
N LYS A 368 2.67 16.96 -9.50
CA LYS A 368 3.57 15.84 -9.16
C LYS A 368 4.52 16.30 -8.08
N GLN A 369 4.81 15.43 -7.10
CA GLN A 369 5.74 15.71 -6.02
C GLN A 369 6.67 14.53 -5.74
N LYS A 370 7.94 14.84 -5.43
CA LYS A 370 8.92 13.87 -4.95
C LYS A 370 8.56 13.44 -3.52
N THR A 371 8.64 12.14 -3.23
CA THR A 371 8.30 11.52 -1.94
C THR A 371 9.53 10.87 -1.28
N GLY A 372 9.35 10.11 -0.20
CA GLY A 372 10.33 9.12 0.26
C GLY A 372 10.46 7.93 -0.71
N GLN A 373 11.16 6.88 -0.30
CA GLN A 373 11.31 5.65 -1.09
C GLN A 373 10.04 4.82 -1.03
N ILE A 374 9.58 4.30 -2.18
CA ILE A 374 8.45 3.40 -2.30
C ILE A 374 7.18 3.99 -1.64
N PRO A 375 6.64 5.12 -2.15
CA PRO A 375 5.36 5.63 -1.68
C PRO A 375 4.26 4.61 -1.95
N SER A 376 3.40 4.34 -0.94
CA SER A 376 2.43 3.24 -1.03
C SER A 376 1.04 3.61 -0.53
N SER A 377 0.88 3.77 0.77
CA SER A 377 -0.43 3.89 1.41
C SER A 377 -0.77 5.34 1.73
N ILE A 378 -2.00 5.75 1.40
CA ILE A 378 -2.52 7.10 1.65
C ILE A 378 -3.70 7.01 2.62
N ALA A 379 -3.68 7.85 3.67
CA ALA A 379 -4.78 8.01 4.59
C ALA A 379 -5.28 9.46 4.60
N PHE A 380 -6.53 9.67 4.16
CA PHE A 380 -7.14 10.98 4.12
C PHE A 380 -7.54 11.46 5.51
N LYS A 381 -7.19 12.71 5.81
CA LYS A 381 -7.49 13.36 7.08
C LYS A 381 -8.71 14.26 6.90
N GLY A 382 -9.84 13.85 7.48
CA GLY A 382 -11.06 14.67 7.54
C GLY A 382 -10.96 15.74 8.63
N LYS A 383 -11.76 16.80 8.50
CA LYS A 383 -11.95 17.77 9.56
C LYS A 383 -12.47 17.07 10.82
N ILE A 384 -11.82 17.28 11.94
CA ILE A 384 -12.33 16.85 13.23
C ILE A 384 -13.64 17.61 13.46
N LYS A 385 -14.79 16.94 13.30
CA LYS A 385 -16.05 17.51 13.79
C LYS A 385 -15.93 17.46 15.30
N GLU A 386 -15.78 18.62 15.93
CA GLU A 386 -15.98 18.72 17.37
C GLU A 386 -17.40 18.21 17.66
N GLU A 387 -17.51 17.05 18.27
CA GLU A 387 -18.76 16.60 18.86
C GLU A 387 -19.06 17.58 20.01
N ILE A 388 -20.01 18.50 19.75
CA ILE A 388 -20.55 19.46 20.73
C ILE A 388 -21.50 18.71 21.69
#